data_e296e2f17bc85f62c0df9b3637a13484
#
_entry.id   e296e2f17bc85f62c0df9b3637a13484
#
_cell.length_a   1.000
_cell.length_b   1.000
_cell.length_c   1.000
_cell.angle_alpha   90.00
_cell.angle_beta   90.00
_cell.angle_gamma   90.00
#
_symmetry.space_group_name_H-M   'P 1'
#
loop_
_entity.id
_entity.type
_entity.pdbx_description
1 polymer ?
#
loop_
_entity_poly.entity_id
_entity_poly.type
_entity_poly.pdbx_seq_one_letter_code
_entity_poly.pdbx_strand_id
1 'polypeptide(L)'
;CRFELYMPYVPHARMDRVKNVEDVFTLKYFCEVINSLDFHRVFIFDAHSSVAPALLDRVVNLSPADDIAQTISLINTKDLCLFYPDEGAMKRYSSMVEMPYAFGMKKRRWEDGKILGLEIMNPENVKDKDILIVDDICSRGGTFYHSAKALKAAGANKIYLYVTHLETTVFNGELLNSGLVE
;
A
#
# COMPACT_ATOMS: atom_id res chain seq x y z
N CYS A 1 -1.70 -0.58 -36.96
CA CYS A 1 -0.89 -0.07 -35.85
C CYS A 1 -1.13 -0.92 -34.61
N ARG A 2 -0.10 -1.12 -33.80
CA ARG A 2 -0.22 -1.77 -32.49
C ARG A 2 -0.11 -0.67 -31.43
N PHE A 3 -1.09 -0.59 -30.53
CA PHE A 3 -1.11 0.36 -29.44
C PHE A 3 -0.79 -0.34 -28.12
N GLU A 4 -0.03 0.32 -27.28
CA GLU A 4 0.24 -0.09 -25.91
C GLU A 4 -0.33 0.97 -24.96
N LEU A 5 -0.94 0.53 -23.85
CA LEU A 5 -1.47 1.40 -22.81
C LEU A 5 -0.54 1.39 -21.61
N TYR A 6 -0.07 2.56 -21.20
CA TYR A 6 0.61 2.77 -19.93
C TYR A 6 -0.37 3.40 -18.94
N MET A 7 -0.81 2.62 -17.97
CA MET A 7 -1.76 3.01 -16.95
C MET A 7 -1.19 2.66 -15.57
N PRO A 8 -0.22 3.46 -15.05
CA PRO A 8 0.46 3.14 -13.80
C PRO A 8 -0.51 2.91 -12.65
N TYR A 9 -1.46 3.79 -12.45
CA TYR A 9 -2.54 3.64 -11.48
C TYR A 9 -3.77 3.03 -12.13
N VAL A 10 -4.28 1.94 -11.56
CA VAL A 10 -5.50 1.29 -12.04
C VAL A 10 -6.71 1.91 -11.35
N PRO A 11 -7.60 2.62 -12.07
CA PRO A 11 -8.84 3.14 -11.52
C PRO A 11 -9.67 2.02 -10.88
N HIS A 12 -10.33 2.34 -9.77
CA HIS A 12 -11.16 1.39 -9.01
C HIS A 12 -10.41 0.18 -8.41
N ALA A 13 -9.07 0.21 -8.33
CA ALA A 13 -8.26 -0.92 -7.89
C ALA A 13 -8.71 -1.51 -6.54
N ARG A 14 -9.20 -0.66 -5.60
CA ARG A 14 -9.70 -1.07 -4.28
C ARG A 14 -11.13 -1.62 -4.27
N MET A 15 -11.87 -1.49 -5.40
CA MET A 15 -13.22 -2.03 -5.60
C MET A 15 -13.15 -3.38 -6.33
N ASP A 16 -12.33 -4.28 -5.78
CA ASP A 16 -11.89 -5.54 -6.38
C ASP A 16 -12.71 -6.76 -5.94
N ARG A 17 -13.77 -6.53 -5.20
CA ARG A 17 -14.67 -7.58 -4.67
C ARG A 17 -16.00 -7.01 -4.18
N VAL A 18 -16.99 -7.87 -4.06
CA VAL A 18 -18.26 -7.60 -3.39
C VAL A 18 -18.16 -8.09 -1.94
N LYS A 19 -18.36 -7.21 -0.96
CA LYS A 19 -18.39 -7.53 0.47
C LYS A 19 -19.82 -7.50 1.02
N ASN A 20 -20.65 -6.59 0.51
CA ASN A 20 -22.05 -6.41 0.87
C ASN A 20 -22.93 -6.42 -0.38
N VAL A 21 -24.25 -6.57 -0.20
CA VAL A 21 -25.20 -6.66 -1.33
C VAL A 21 -25.23 -5.39 -2.18
N GLU A 22 -24.97 -4.23 -1.56
CA GLU A 22 -24.93 -2.94 -2.24
C GLU A 22 -23.61 -2.62 -2.93
N ASP A 23 -22.56 -3.43 -2.71
CA ASP A 23 -21.25 -3.21 -3.31
C ASP A 23 -21.27 -3.52 -4.81
N VAL A 24 -20.58 -2.70 -5.58
CA VAL A 24 -20.32 -2.94 -7.00
C VAL A 24 -18.86 -3.30 -7.20
N PHE A 25 -18.60 -4.42 -7.87
CA PHE A 25 -17.25 -4.82 -8.30
C PHE A 25 -16.82 -3.96 -9.51
N THR A 26 -16.60 -2.66 -9.25
CA THR A 26 -16.37 -1.66 -10.31
C THR A 26 -15.11 -1.94 -11.12
N LEU A 27 -14.05 -2.46 -10.47
CA LEU A 27 -12.81 -2.84 -11.15
C LEU A 27 -13.06 -3.80 -12.32
N LYS A 28 -13.98 -4.77 -12.16
CA LYS A 28 -14.31 -5.73 -13.21
C LYS A 28 -14.80 -5.02 -14.47
N TYR A 29 -15.77 -4.13 -14.33
CA TYR A 29 -16.35 -3.40 -15.47
C TYR A 29 -15.33 -2.43 -16.10
N PHE A 30 -14.49 -1.80 -15.30
CA PHE A 30 -13.38 -1.00 -15.81
C PHE A 30 -12.42 -1.83 -16.68
N CYS A 31 -12.02 -3.01 -16.19
CA CYS A 31 -11.15 -3.91 -16.96
C CYS A 31 -11.82 -4.40 -18.25
N GLU A 32 -13.12 -4.69 -18.26
CA GLU A 32 -13.88 -5.03 -19.48
C GLU A 32 -13.81 -3.92 -20.53
N VAL A 33 -13.93 -2.65 -20.12
CA VAL A 33 -13.77 -1.49 -21.03
C VAL A 33 -12.36 -1.43 -21.60
N ILE A 34 -11.33 -1.57 -20.78
CA ILE A 34 -9.93 -1.57 -21.25
C ILE A 34 -9.69 -2.73 -22.23
N ASN A 35 -10.16 -3.94 -21.92
CA ASN A 35 -10.01 -5.10 -22.80
C ASN A 35 -10.71 -4.92 -24.14
N SER A 36 -11.87 -4.24 -24.18
CA SER A 36 -12.61 -3.96 -25.40
C SER A 36 -11.86 -3.02 -26.38
N LEU A 37 -10.87 -2.26 -25.88
CA LEU A 37 -10.04 -1.39 -26.72
C LEU A 37 -8.89 -2.12 -27.43
N ASP A 38 -8.71 -3.42 -27.15
CA ASP A 38 -7.77 -4.35 -27.82
C ASP A 38 -6.33 -3.86 -27.90
N PHE A 39 -5.79 -3.35 -26.79
CA PHE A 39 -4.38 -2.97 -26.71
C PHE A 39 -3.45 -4.17 -26.90
N HIS A 40 -2.31 -3.95 -27.55
CA HIS A 40 -1.28 -4.97 -27.73
C HIS A 40 -0.67 -5.39 -26.39
N ARG A 41 -0.47 -4.43 -25.47
CA ARG A 41 -0.07 -4.62 -24.07
C ARG A 41 -0.68 -3.54 -23.20
N VAL A 42 -0.94 -3.88 -21.94
CA VAL A 42 -1.36 -2.95 -20.89
C VAL A 42 -0.33 -3.00 -19.78
N PHE A 43 0.37 -1.90 -19.54
CA PHE A 43 1.34 -1.78 -18.46
C PHE A 43 0.67 -1.11 -17.27
N ILE A 44 0.71 -1.76 -16.12
CA ILE A 44 0.28 -1.21 -14.83
C ILE A 44 1.45 -1.27 -13.86
N PHE A 45 1.39 -0.50 -12.78
CA PHE A 45 2.48 -0.42 -11.81
C PHE A 45 1.94 -0.66 -10.41
N ASP A 46 2.52 -1.63 -9.69
CA ASP A 46 2.17 -1.99 -8.32
C ASP A 46 0.66 -2.17 -8.11
N ALA A 47 0.09 -3.16 -8.78
CA ALA A 47 -1.34 -3.42 -8.69
C ALA A 47 -1.76 -3.68 -7.24
N HIS A 48 -2.86 -3.03 -6.79
CA HIS A 48 -3.40 -3.14 -5.43
C HIS A 48 -3.63 -4.59 -4.98
N SER A 49 -4.05 -5.44 -5.91
CA SER A 49 -4.26 -6.87 -5.67
C SER A 49 -4.02 -7.66 -6.95
N SER A 50 -3.98 -8.99 -6.85
CA SER A 50 -3.89 -9.89 -8.01
C SER A 50 -5.13 -9.86 -8.91
N VAL A 51 -6.20 -9.17 -8.51
CA VAL A 51 -7.47 -9.14 -9.25
C VAL A 51 -7.34 -8.30 -10.53
N ALA A 52 -6.73 -7.12 -10.48
CA ALA A 52 -6.53 -6.29 -11.67
C ALA A 52 -5.69 -7.02 -12.75
N PRO A 53 -4.52 -7.61 -12.42
CA PRO A 53 -3.78 -8.43 -13.38
C PRO A 53 -4.55 -9.62 -13.92
N ALA A 54 -5.42 -10.23 -13.11
CA ALA A 54 -6.22 -11.38 -13.55
C ALA A 54 -7.38 -11.01 -14.51
N LEU A 55 -7.87 -9.76 -14.43
CA LEU A 55 -8.97 -9.27 -15.25
C LEU A 55 -8.53 -8.58 -16.54
N LEU A 56 -7.32 -8.02 -16.57
CA LEU A 56 -6.79 -7.33 -17.75
C LEU A 56 -6.12 -8.29 -18.71
N ASP A 57 -6.48 -8.19 -19.99
CA ASP A 57 -5.83 -8.92 -21.05
C ASP A 57 -4.44 -8.36 -21.36
N ARG A 58 -3.46 -9.23 -21.65
CA ARG A 58 -2.10 -8.87 -22.07
C ARG A 58 -1.42 -7.84 -21.15
N VAL A 59 -1.69 -7.95 -19.85
CA VAL A 59 -1.18 -7.05 -18.82
C VAL A 59 0.28 -7.38 -18.46
N VAL A 60 1.05 -6.33 -18.20
CA VAL A 60 2.37 -6.38 -17.57
C VAL A 60 2.28 -5.56 -16.28
N ASN A 61 2.33 -6.24 -15.14
CA ASN A 61 2.37 -5.58 -13.83
C ASN A 61 3.83 -5.32 -13.45
N LEU A 62 4.24 -4.06 -13.45
CA LEU A 62 5.58 -3.63 -13.07
C LEU A 62 5.71 -3.63 -11.54
N SER A 63 6.86 -4.08 -11.06
CA SER A 63 7.15 -4.17 -9.63
C SER A 63 7.74 -2.87 -9.08
N PRO A 64 7.37 -2.42 -7.87
CA PRO A 64 7.97 -1.27 -7.21
C PRO A 64 9.27 -1.61 -6.46
N ALA A 65 9.81 -2.80 -6.60
CA ALA A 65 10.97 -3.28 -5.81
C ALA A 65 12.19 -2.36 -5.93
N ASP A 66 12.50 -1.89 -7.14
CA ASP A 66 13.64 -1.00 -7.38
C ASP A 66 13.44 0.37 -6.74
N ASP A 67 12.20 0.91 -6.78
CA ASP A 67 11.89 2.21 -6.16
C ASP A 67 11.94 2.12 -4.63
N ILE A 68 11.48 1.01 -4.05
CA ILE A 68 11.59 0.74 -2.61
C ILE A 68 13.08 0.65 -2.22
N ALA A 69 13.90 -0.08 -2.98
CA ALA A 69 15.33 -0.22 -2.72
C ALA A 69 16.06 1.13 -2.84
N GLN A 70 15.70 1.95 -3.82
CA GLN A 70 16.22 3.30 -3.95
C GLN A 70 15.83 4.19 -2.76
N THR A 71 14.57 4.12 -2.31
CA THR A 71 14.08 4.84 -1.13
C THR A 71 14.87 4.46 0.13
N ILE A 72 15.11 3.17 0.35
CA ILE A 72 15.94 2.68 1.45
C ILE A 72 17.34 3.28 1.39
N SER A 73 17.94 3.31 0.21
CA SER A 73 19.27 3.89 0.00
C SER A 73 19.32 5.40 0.29
N LEU A 74 18.26 6.14 -0.02
CA LEU A 74 18.15 7.58 0.26
C LEU A 74 18.01 7.89 1.76
N ILE A 75 17.32 7.04 2.52
CA ILE A 75 17.17 7.19 3.98
C ILE A 75 18.54 7.05 4.67
N ASN A 76 19.41 6.17 4.14
CA ASN A 76 20.80 6.01 4.55
C ASN A 76 21.02 5.88 6.07
N THR A 77 20.23 5.05 6.73
CA THR A 77 20.38 4.69 8.15
C THR A 77 20.75 3.20 8.30
N LYS A 78 21.54 2.87 9.35
CA LYS A 78 21.92 1.47 9.61
C LYS A 78 20.83 0.71 10.36
N ASP A 79 19.93 1.41 11.01
CA ASP A 79 18.92 0.87 11.90
C ASP A 79 17.51 0.99 11.32
N LEU A 80 17.37 0.73 10.00
CA LEU A 80 16.08 0.76 9.31
C LEU A 80 15.32 -0.55 9.50
N CYS A 81 14.01 -0.44 9.76
CA CYS A 81 13.04 -1.52 9.71
C CYS A 81 11.88 -1.14 8.79
N LEU A 82 11.39 -2.08 8.00
CA LEU A 82 10.21 -1.87 7.18
C LEU A 82 8.94 -2.06 8.03
N PHE A 83 7.90 -1.30 7.70
CA PHE A 83 6.60 -1.48 8.31
C PHE A 83 5.52 -1.57 7.24
N TYR A 84 4.69 -2.60 7.33
CA TYR A 84 3.54 -2.79 6.46
C TYR A 84 2.25 -2.50 7.23
N PRO A 85 1.38 -1.58 6.74
CA PRO A 85 0.19 -1.15 7.48
C PRO A 85 -0.81 -2.27 7.77
N ASP A 86 -0.80 -3.33 6.99
CA ASP A 86 -1.62 -4.51 7.19
C ASP A 86 -1.00 -5.78 6.58
N GLU A 87 -1.65 -6.92 6.79
CA GLU A 87 -1.22 -8.22 6.29
C GLU A 87 -1.19 -8.30 4.75
N GLY A 88 -2.05 -7.54 4.07
CA GLY A 88 -2.08 -7.47 2.61
C GLY A 88 -0.81 -6.83 2.05
N ALA A 89 -0.41 -5.69 2.61
CA ALA A 89 0.84 -5.02 2.28
C ALA A 89 2.05 -5.91 2.63
N MET A 90 2.04 -6.54 3.82
CA MET A 90 3.11 -7.46 4.23
C MET A 90 3.29 -8.60 3.22
N LYS A 91 2.23 -9.28 2.83
CA LYS A 91 2.29 -10.39 1.85
C LYS A 91 2.79 -9.95 0.47
N ARG A 92 2.51 -8.71 0.08
CA ARG A 92 2.88 -8.15 -1.22
C ARG A 92 4.35 -7.76 -1.29
N TYR A 93 4.86 -7.10 -0.24
CA TYR A 93 6.17 -6.46 -0.28
C TYR A 93 7.29 -7.20 0.47
N SER A 94 6.99 -8.05 1.46
CA SER A 94 8.02 -8.65 2.32
C SER A 94 9.01 -9.55 1.56
N SER A 95 8.61 -10.08 0.41
CA SER A 95 9.50 -10.87 -0.46
C SER A 95 10.29 -10.03 -1.47
N MET A 96 9.99 -8.74 -1.62
CA MET A 96 10.67 -7.86 -2.59
C MET A 96 11.98 -7.32 -2.04
N VAL A 97 12.08 -7.13 -0.73
CA VAL A 97 13.27 -6.59 -0.06
C VAL A 97 13.54 -7.40 1.19
N GLU A 98 14.74 -7.99 1.26
CA GLU A 98 15.17 -8.81 2.40
C GLU A 98 15.68 -7.92 3.54
N MET A 99 14.77 -7.49 4.42
CA MET A 99 15.06 -6.65 5.58
C MET A 99 14.17 -7.03 6.77
N PRO A 100 14.60 -6.69 8.02
CA PRO A 100 13.73 -6.80 9.19
C PRO A 100 12.46 -5.99 8.98
N TYR A 101 11.32 -6.56 9.36
CA TYR A 101 10.04 -5.87 9.25
C TYR A 101 9.11 -6.12 10.44
N ALA A 102 8.17 -5.20 10.62
CA ALA A 102 7.00 -5.33 11.44
C ALA A 102 5.75 -5.03 10.59
N PHE A 103 4.57 -5.42 11.04
CA PHE A 103 3.33 -5.08 10.33
C PHE A 103 2.17 -4.84 11.27
N GLY A 104 1.18 -4.09 10.79
CA GLY A 104 -0.03 -3.76 11.50
C GLY A 104 -1.11 -4.85 11.36
N MET A 105 -1.75 -5.19 12.47
CA MET A 105 -2.95 -6.01 12.49
C MET A 105 -4.10 -5.21 13.10
N LYS A 106 -5.22 -5.10 12.37
CA LYS A 106 -6.42 -4.41 12.86
C LYS A 106 -7.06 -5.24 13.96
N LYS A 107 -6.97 -4.77 15.21
CA LYS A 107 -7.67 -5.38 16.34
C LYS A 107 -9.16 -5.05 16.22
N ARG A 108 -9.99 -6.09 16.09
CA ARG A 108 -11.44 -5.96 15.96
C ARG A 108 -12.13 -6.47 17.22
N ARG A 109 -13.19 -5.80 17.61
CA ARG A 109 -14.06 -6.32 18.65
C ARG A 109 -14.81 -7.54 18.08
N TRP A 110 -14.82 -8.63 18.86
CA TRP A 110 -15.45 -9.88 18.42
C TRP A 110 -16.97 -9.76 18.20
N GLU A 111 -17.64 -8.96 19.06
CA GLU A 111 -19.09 -8.87 19.10
C GLU A 111 -19.69 -8.11 17.90
N ASP A 112 -19.02 -7.06 17.43
CA ASP A 112 -19.54 -6.15 16.39
C ASP A 112 -18.57 -5.89 15.24
N GLY A 113 -17.38 -6.51 15.28
CA GLY A 113 -16.34 -6.33 14.27
C GLY A 113 -15.68 -4.93 14.26
N LYS A 114 -16.03 -4.06 15.21
CA LYS A 114 -15.50 -2.70 15.31
C LYS A 114 -13.99 -2.70 15.52
N ILE A 115 -13.29 -1.86 14.77
CA ILE A 115 -11.84 -1.71 14.91
C ILE A 115 -11.55 -1.00 16.24
N LEU A 116 -10.82 -1.67 17.12
CA LEU A 116 -10.40 -1.17 18.45
C LEU A 116 -9.03 -0.47 18.40
N GLY A 117 -8.24 -0.73 17.36
CA GLY A 117 -6.90 -0.17 17.20
C GLY A 117 -6.05 -0.96 16.22
N LEU A 118 -4.79 -0.57 16.16
CA LEU A 118 -3.74 -1.24 15.41
C LEU A 118 -2.81 -1.94 16.42
N GLU A 119 -2.61 -3.24 16.24
CA GLU A 119 -1.61 -4.02 16.95
C GLU A 119 -0.39 -4.18 16.05
N ILE A 120 0.80 -3.98 16.61
CA ILE A 120 2.06 -4.15 15.87
C ILE A 120 2.55 -5.57 16.10
N MET A 121 2.70 -6.31 15.02
CA MET A 121 3.32 -7.63 15.02
C MET A 121 4.83 -7.47 14.80
N ASN A 122 5.64 -8.25 15.51
CA ASN A 122 7.10 -8.15 15.62
C ASN A 122 7.55 -6.78 16.20
N PRO A 123 6.99 -6.33 17.34
CA PRO A 123 7.26 -5.00 17.91
C PRO A 123 8.73 -4.81 18.32
N GLU A 124 9.48 -5.89 18.56
CA GLU A 124 10.92 -5.89 18.82
C GLU A 124 11.74 -5.29 17.67
N ASN A 125 11.21 -5.34 16.43
CA ASN A 125 11.84 -4.74 15.25
C ASN A 125 11.58 -3.23 15.13
N VAL A 126 10.76 -2.64 16.01
CA VAL A 126 10.35 -1.23 15.93
C VAL A 126 11.11 -0.34 16.91
N LYS A 127 11.34 -0.85 18.12
CA LYS A 127 11.93 -0.04 19.20
C LYS A 127 13.32 0.44 18.82
N ASP A 128 13.55 1.76 19.01
CA ASP A 128 14.83 2.44 18.75
C ASP A 128 15.29 2.34 17.27
N LYS A 129 14.38 2.03 16.33
CA LYS A 129 14.65 1.94 14.90
C LYS A 129 14.05 3.10 14.12
N ASP A 130 14.66 3.42 12.99
CA ASP A 130 14.04 4.21 11.93
C ASP A 130 13.09 3.30 11.13
N ILE A 131 11.92 3.79 10.79
CA ILE A 131 10.88 2.98 10.16
C ILE A 131 10.55 3.53 8.77
N LEU A 132 10.53 2.66 7.76
CA LEU A 132 9.95 2.96 6.46
C LEU A 132 8.61 2.23 6.34
N ILE A 133 7.53 2.98 6.35
CA ILE A 133 6.19 2.44 6.02
C ILE A 133 6.11 2.27 4.51
N VAL A 134 5.66 1.08 4.05
CA VAL A 134 5.55 0.74 2.63
C VAL A 134 4.13 0.28 2.32
N ASP A 135 3.50 0.92 1.32
CA ASP A 135 2.18 0.51 0.80
C ASP A 135 2.01 0.98 -0.66
N ASP A 136 0.90 0.57 -1.29
CA ASP A 136 0.60 0.92 -2.69
C ASP A 136 -0.10 2.28 -2.85
N ILE A 137 -1.11 2.58 -2.04
CA ILE A 137 -1.99 3.74 -2.25
C ILE A 137 -2.13 4.57 -0.97
N CYS A 138 -1.86 5.86 -1.08
CA CYS A 138 -2.22 6.84 -0.08
C CYS A 138 -3.33 7.76 -0.60
N SER A 139 -4.54 7.65 -0.05
CA SER A 139 -5.62 8.62 -0.27
C SER A 139 -5.51 9.76 0.75
N ARG A 140 -6.35 9.79 1.78
CA ARG A 140 -6.31 10.77 2.86
C ARG A 140 -5.18 10.56 3.87
N GLY A 141 -4.47 9.45 3.79
CA GLY A 141 -3.37 9.13 4.69
C GLY A 141 -3.76 8.62 6.08
N GLY A 142 -5.05 8.36 6.34
CA GLY A 142 -5.51 7.94 7.67
C GLY A 142 -4.85 6.65 8.17
N THR A 143 -4.67 5.65 7.31
CA THR A 143 -3.96 4.41 7.66
C THR A 143 -2.53 4.71 8.13
N PHE A 144 -1.81 5.56 7.39
CA PHE A 144 -0.42 5.92 7.71
C PHE A 144 -0.31 6.79 8.94
N TYR A 145 -1.25 7.73 9.14
CA TYR A 145 -1.33 8.54 10.36
C TYR A 145 -1.49 7.67 11.61
N HIS A 146 -2.44 6.73 11.60
CA HIS A 146 -2.64 5.82 12.74
C HIS A 146 -1.47 4.85 12.93
N SER A 147 -0.88 4.36 11.83
CA SER A 147 0.33 3.53 11.89
C SER A 147 1.50 4.30 12.50
N ALA A 148 1.75 5.53 12.05
CA ALA A 148 2.83 6.37 12.58
C ALA A 148 2.64 6.67 14.08
N LYS A 149 1.41 6.96 14.53
CA LYS A 149 1.12 7.10 15.97
C LYS A 149 1.44 5.84 16.77
N ALA A 150 1.02 4.68 16.28
CA ALA A 150 1.29 3.41 16.93
C ALA A 150 2.80 3.09 16.97
N LEU A 151 3.52 3.36 15.89
CA LEU A 151 4.96 3.17 15.79
C LEU A 151 5.73 4.11 16.75
N LYS A 152 5.34 5.39 16.83
CA LYS A 152 5.92 6.31 17.83
C LYS A 152 5.67 5.85 19.26
N ALA A 153 4.46 5.36 19.55
CA ALA A 153 4.14 4.81 20.87
C ALA A 153 4.94 3.52 21.18
N ALA A 154 5.33 2.75 20.16
CA ALA A 154 6.19 1.57 20.28
C ALA A 154 7.69 1.90 20.35
N GLY A 155 8.08 3.19 20.30
CA GLY A 155 9.46 3.64 20.45
C GLY A 155 10.24 3.77 19.13
N ALA A 156 9.56 3.91 17.99
CA ALA A 156 10.21 4.24 16.72
C ALA A 156 10.88 5.62 16.77
N ASN A 157 12.08 5.73 16.18
CA ASN A 157 12.81 7.00 16.06
C ASN A 157 12.18 7.87 14.97
N LYS A 158 12.65 7.75 13.74
CA LYS A 158 12.13 8.47 12.58
C LYS A 158 11.17 7.57 11.82
N ILE A 159 10.18 8.17 11.19
CA ILE A 159 9.22 7.45 10.36
C ILE A 159 9.22 8.07 8.98
N TYR A 160 9.42 7.25 7.97
CA TYR A 160 9.37 7.57 6.55
C TYR A 160 8.20 6.84 5.91
N LEU A 161 7.73 7.34 4.77
CA LEU A 161 6.63 6.75 4.04
C LEU A 161 7.00 6.59 2.56
N TYR A 162 6.89 5.38 2.06
CA TYR A 162 6.86 5.08 0.64
C TYR A 162 5.45 4.64 0.25
N VAL A 163 4.92 5.26 -0.79
CA VAL A 163 3.70 4.82 -1.47
C VAL A 163 3.89 4.92 -2.96
N THR A 164 3.46 3.91 -3.71
CA THR A 164 3.54 3.92 -5.17
C THR A 164 2.59 4.95 -5.78
N HIS A 165 1.39 5.09 -5.21
CA HIS A 165 0.33 5.97 -5.71
C HIS A 165 -0.16 6.92 -4.64
N LEU A 166 -0.03 8.22 -4.92
CA LEU A 166 -0.50 9.28 -4.03
C LEU A 166 -1.70 9.99 -4.65
N GLU A 167 -2.85 9.91 -3.99
CA GLU A 167 -4.04 10.66 -4.39
C GLU A 167 -4.01 12.09 -3.82
N THR A 168 -4.54 13.07 -4.58
CA THR A 168 -4.59 14.48 -4.15
C THR A 168 -5.38 14.71 -2.87
N THR A 169 -6.23 13.76 -2.48
CA THR A 169 -7.01 13.79 -1.22
C THR A 169 -6.13 13.78 0.03
N VAL A 170 -4.85 13.42 -0.07
CA VAL A 170 -3.87 13.48 1.04
C VAL A 170 -3.74 14.88 1.63
N PHE A 171 -3.87 15.94 0.81
CA PHE A 171 -3.82 17.33 1.26
C PHE A 171 -4.98 17.70 2.21
N ASN A 172 -6.07 16.93 2.20
CA ASN A 172 -7.23 17.10 3.07
C ASN A 172 -7.17 16.16 4.30
N GLY A 173 -6.06 15.44 4.49
CA GLY A 173 -5.83 14.51 5.59
C GLY A 173 -4.97 15.07 6.70
N GLU A 174 -4.88 14.32 7.80
CA GLU A 174 -4.08 14.72 8.97
C GLU A 174 -2.60 14.38 8.82
N LEU A 175 -2.22 13.48 7.90
CA LEU A 175 -0.89 12.90 7.81
C LEU A 175 0.20 13.97 7.58
N LEU A 176 0.04 14.80 6.54
CA LEU A 176 1.06 15.78 6.14
C LEU A 176 1.31 16.88 7.18
N ASN A 177 0.30 17.21 7.99
CA ASN A 177 0.37 18.24 9.01
C ASN A 177 0.66 17.68 10.41
N SER A 178 0.85 16.36 10.52
CA SER A 178 0.99 15.67 11.81
C SER A 178 2.39 15.82 12.44
N GLY A 179 3.42 16.05 11.62
CA GLY A 179 4.82 16.00 12.05
C GLY A 179 5.28 14.60 12.49
N LEU A 180 4.53 13.55 12.14
CA LEU A 180 4.87 12.16 12.49
C LEU A 180 5.77 11.48 11.46
N VAL A 181 5.75 11.96 10.23
CA VAL A 181 6.56 11.47 9.10
C VAL A 181 7.54 12.55 8.68
N GLU A 182 8.75 12.12 8.31
CA GLU A 182 9.84 13.01 7.85
C GLU A 182 9.62 13.44 6.37
#